data_aa2638f9707b17244ea812f14276a69e
#
_entry.id   aa2638f9707b17244ea812f14276a69e
#
_cell.length_a   1.000
_cell.length_b   1.000
_cell.length_c   1.000
_cell.angle_alpha   90.00
_cell.angle_beta   90.00
_cell.angle_gamma   90.00
#
_symmetry.space_group_name_H-M   'P 1'
#
loop_
_entity.id
_entity.type
_entity.pdbx_description
1 polymer ?
#
loop_
_entity_poly.entity_id
_entity_poly.type
_entity_poly.pdbx_seq_one_letter_code
_entity_poly.pdbx_strand_id
1 'polypeptide(L)'
;MKKDLPENIVEDLAMAVVLMSETPEVKNWTVHLVNLKDVQISNVLISSKGYGEKDGRAVKTSVLRHFLGDIPAQSFKGVEAIDPEVFGLTNEYWLSYYIDGTIYDKKFIFLPESIVDENLIKIPLVNKAGVMIK
;
A
#
# COMPACT_ATOMS: atom_id res chain seq x y z
N MET A 1 -25.47 -7.91 20.85
CA MET A 1 -24.03 -7.80 21.11
C MET A 1 -23.30 -7.54 19.82
N LYS A 2 -22.51 -6.51 19.82
CA LYS A 2 -21.75 -6.15 18.63
C LYS A 2 -20.77 -7.22 18.20
N LYS A 3 -20.25 -7.97 19.15
CA LYS A 3 -19.31 -9.07 18.86
C LYS A 3 -19.90 -10.13 17.96
N ASP A 4 -21.23 -10.18 17.83
CA ASP A 4 -21.89 -11.15 16.97
C ASP A 4 -22.00 -10.68 15.51
N LEU A 5 -21.61 -9.45 15.23
CA LEU A 5 -21.61 -8.94 13.87
C LEU A 5 -20.35 -9.44 13.14
N PRO A 6 -20.49 -9.96 11.92
CA PRO A 6 -19.32 -10.39 11.17
C PRO A 6 -18.43 -9.21 10.83
N GLU A 7 -17.14 -9.44 10.83
CA GLU A 7 -16.19 -8.46 10.33
C GLU A 7 -16.26 -8.39 8.80
N ASN A 8 -16.04 -7.20 8.27
CA ASN A 8 -15.94 -7.02 6.84
C ASN A 8 -14.51 -7.35 6.41
N ILE A 9 -14.33 -8.56 5.91
CA ILE A 9 -13.01 -9.07 5.57
C ILE A 9 -12.54 -8.48 4.24
N VAL A 10 -11.32 -7.97 4.23
CA VAL A 10 -10.68 -7.47 3.02
C VAL A 10 -9.93 -8.61 2.35
N GLU A 11 -10.32 -8.90 1.11
CA GLU A 11 -9.70 -9.95 0.29
C GLU A 11 -9.34 -9.42 -1.08
N ASP A 12 -8.34 -10.04 -1.70
CA ASP A 12 -7.96 -9.77 -3.09
C ASP A 12 -7.60 -8.30 -3.34
N LEU A 13 -7.01 -7.67 -2.36
CA LEU A 13 -6.40 -6.36 -2.48
C LEU A 13 -4.98 -6.44 -1.96
N ALA A 14 -4.08 -5.74 -2.63
CA ALA A 14 -2.68 -5.73 -2.26
C ALA A 14 -2.13 -4.32 -2.29
N MET A 15 -1.17 -4.06 -1.41
CA MET A 15 -0.38 -2.84 -1.44
C MET A 15 1.02 -3.20 -1.92
N ALA A 16 1.54 -2.47 -2.90
CA ALA A 16 2.83 -2.78 -3.50
C ALA A 16 3.72 -1.56 -3.58
N VAL A 17 4.98 -1.74 -3.24
CA VAL A 17 6.03 -0.74 -3.48
C VAL A 17 6.74 -1.17 -4.76
N VAL A 18 6.56 -0.39 -5.82
CA VAL A 18 6.92 -0.76 -7.18
C VAL A 18 8.07 0.09 -7.69
N LEU A 19 9.08 -0.57 -8.28
CA LEU A 19 10.17 0.11 -8.96
C LEU A 19 9.67 0.54 -10.35
N MET A 20 9.34 1.82 -10.49
CA MET A 20 8.74 2.34 -11.71
C MET A 20 9.74 2.61 -12.80
N SER A 21 10.92 3.09 -12.43
CA SER A 21 11.99 3.35 -13.38
C SER A 21 13.34 3.31 -12.67
N GLU A 22 14.36 3.00 -13.44
CA GLU A 22 15.71 2.89 -12.92
C GLU A 22 16.72 3.40 -13.94
N THR A 23 17.63 4.26 -13.49
CA THR A 23 18.80 4.66 -14.23
C THR A 23 20.03 4.32 -13.37
N PRO A 24 21.26 4.43 -13.90
CA PRO A 24 22.44 4.19 -13.06
C PRO A 24 22.51 5.05 -11.80
N GLU A 25 21.89 6.23 -11.81
CA GLU A 25 21.95 7.16 -10.69
C GLU A 25 20.69 7.19 -9.84
N VAL A 26 19.54 6.79 -10.37
CA VAL A 26 18.25 7.02 -9.70
C VAL A 26 17.31 5.83 -9.88
N LYS A 27 16.68 5.44 -8.77
CA LYS A 27 15.55 4.50 -8.77
C LYS A 27 14.31 5.23 -8.30
N ASN A 28 13.23 5.14 -9.07
CA ASN A 28 11.96 5.77 -8.73
C ASN A 28 10.96 4.71 -8.27
N TRP A 29 10.52 4.83 -7.04
CA TRP A 29 9.59 3.90 -6.43
C TRP A 29 8.24 4.57 -6.20
N THR A 30 7.17 3.84 -6.42
CA THR A 30 5.80 4.33 -6.18
C THR A 30 4.99 3.25 -5.49
N VAL A 31 4.21 3.66 -4.51
CA VAL A 31 3.27 2.77 -3.83
C VAL A 31 2.01 2.67 -4.66
N HIS A 32 1.51 1.45 -4.88
CA HIS A 32 0.30 1.19 -5.64
C HIS A 32 -0.68 0.37 -4.83
N LEU A 33 -1.96 0.64 -5.02
CA LEU A 33 -3.03 -0.25 -4.60
C LEU A 33 -3.41 -1.11 -5.80
N VAL A 34 -3.41 -2.43 -5.61
CA VAL A 34 -3.72 -3.38 -6.67
C VAL A 34 -5.03 -4.06 -6.32
N ASN A 35 -6.04 -3.85 -7.16
CA ASN A 35 -7.36 -4.48 -7.00
C ASN A 35 -7.41 -5.77 -7.81
N LEU A 36 -7.26 -6.89 -7.14
CA LEU A 36 -7.30 -8.22 -7.74
C LEU A 36 -8.71 -8.83 -7.69
N LYS A 37 -9.69 -8.05 -7.23
CA LYS A 37 -11.08 -8.49 -7.16
C LYS A 37 -11.73 -8.48 -8.53
N ASP A 38 -12.82 -9.23 -8.65
CA ASP A 38 -13.67 -9.22 -9.84
C ASP A 38 -14.70 -8.08 -9.82
N VAL A 39 -14.64 -7.22 -8.82
CA VAL A 39 -15.57 -6.09 -8.68
C VAL A 39 -14.81 -4.80 -8.44
N GLN A 40 -15.45 -3.70 -8.80
CA GLN A 40 -14.94 -2.37 -8.52
C GLN A 40 -15.02 -2.08 -7.02
N ILE A 41 -14.03 -1.35 -6.50
CA ILE A 41 -14.09 -0.76 -5.17
C ILE A 41 -14.29 0.76 -5.32
N SER A 42 -15.03 1.36 -4.40
CA SER A 42 -15.45 2.76 -4.52
C SER A 42 -15.01 3.58 -3.31
N ASN A 43 -14.90 4.89 -3.52
CA ASN A 43 -14.54 5.84 -2.47
C ASN A 43 -13.28 5.42 -1.71
N VAL A 44 -12.26 5.05 -2.46
CA VAL A 44 -11.01 4.55 -1.90
C VAL A 44 -10.23 5.69 -1.25
N LEU A 45 -9.91 5.51 0.02
CA LEU A 45 -9.11 6.46 0.79
C LEU A 45 -7.95 5.70 1.42
N ILE A 46 -6.75 6.26 1.31
CA ILE A 46 -5.56 5.68 1.94
C ILE A 46 -4.86 6.76 2.74
N SER A 47 -4.56 6.47 4.01
CA SER A 47 -3.64 7.31 4.77
C SER A 47 -2.33 6.57 4.97
N SER A 48 -1.23 7.31 4.88
CA SER A 48 0.11 6.72 5.00
C SER A 48 0.94 7.46 6.05
N LYS A 49 1.82 6.70 6.70
CA LYS A 49 2.82 7.25 7.60
C LYS A 49 3.97 6.26 7.75
N GLY A 50 5.15 6.80 8.08
CA GLY A 50 6.30 6.01 8.43
C GLY A 50 6.74 6.32 9.84
N TYR A 51 7.26 5.32 10.57
CA TYR A 51 7.74 5.51 11.93
C TYR A 51 8.79 4.46 12.29
N GLY A 52 9.57 4.75 13.31
CA GLY A 52 10.61 3.83 13.76
C GLY A 52 11.70 4.54 14.51
N GLU A 53 12.91 3.99 14.41
CA GLU A 53 14.10 4.59 15.00
C GLU A 53 15.16 4.81 13.94
N LYS A 54 15.90 5.91 14.11
CA LYS A 54 17.06 6.21 13.30
C LYS A 54 18.10 6.83 14.20
N ASP A 55 19.31 6.25 14.23
CA ASP A 55 20.41 6.70 15.08
C ASP A 55 20.00 6.80 16.56
N GLY A 56 19.23 5.83 17.04
CA GLY A 56 18.79 5.77 18.42
C GLY A 56 17.67 6.72 18.80
N ARG A 57 17.08 7.41 17.82
CA ARG A 57 16.01 8.37 18.06
C ARG A 57 14.72 7.93 17.38
N ALA A 58 13.59 8.18 18.05
CA ALA A 58 12.28 7.95 17.44
C ALA A 58 12.09 8.93 16.28
N VAL A 59 11.64 8.39 15.14
CA VAL A 59 11.39 9.15 13.91
C VAL A 59 10.00 8.83 13.43
N LYS A 60 9.30 9.83 12.91
CA LYS A 60 8.04 9.62 12.21
C LYS A 60 7.91 10.61 11.06
N THR A 61 7.25 10.17 10.00
CA THR A 61 6.96 11.03 8.86
C THR A 61 5.64 11.76 9.08
N SER A 62 5.32 12.68 8.18
CA SER A 62 4.00 13.28 8.13
C SER A 62 2.97 12.20 7.79
N VAL A 63 1.74 12.40 8.21
CA VAL A 63 0.61 11.58 7.77
C VAL A 63 0.05 12.19 6.49
N LEU A 64 0.00 11.38 5.44
CA LEU A 64 -0.56 11.80 4.15
C LEU A 64 -1.89 11.08 3.93
N ARG A 65 -2.82 11.75 3.26
CA ARG A 65 -4.12 11.16 2.91
C ARG A 65 -4.35 11.32 1.42
N HIS A 66 -4.76 10.22 0.79
CA HIS A 66 -5.00 10.17 -0.65
C HIS A 66 -6.40 9.64 -0.91
N PHE A 67 -7.21 10.43 -1.58
CA PHE A 67 -8.51 9.97 -2.06
C PHE A 67 -8.34 9.51 -3.50
N LEU A 68 -8.50 8.21 -3.74
CA LEU A 68 -8.28 7.61 -5.05
C LEU A 68 -9.57 7.44 -5.86
N GLY A 69 -10.74 7.65 -5.24
CA GLY A 69 -12.01 7.47 -5.92
C GLY A 69 -12.31 6.00 -6.17
N ASP A 70 -12.73 5.68 -7.38
CA ASP A 70 -13.11 4.33 -7.75
C ASP A 70 -11.95 3.62 -8.45
N ILE A 71 -11.77 2.34 -8.12
CA ILE A 71 -10.77 1.50 -8.78
C ILE A 71 -11.50 0.29 -9.36
N PRO A 72 -11.52 0.15 -10.69
CA PRO A 72 -12.21 -0.96 -11.34
C PRO A 72 -11.65 -2.32 -10.92
N ALA A 73 -12.43 -3.37 -11.19
CA ALA A 73 -11.97 -4.74 -11.03
C ALA A 73 -10.69 -4.97 -11.84
N GLN A 74 -9.77 -5.76 -11.31
CA GLN A 74 -8.54 -6.16 -12.00
C GLN A 74 -7.76 -4.96 -12.53
N SER A 75 -7.55 -3.97 -11.65
CA SER A 75 -6.78 -2.78 -12.00
C SER A 75 -5.97 -2.29 -10.81
N PHE A 76 -5.15 -1.28 -11.05
CA PHE A 76 -4.29 -0.73 -10.01
C PHE A 76 -4.26 0.79 -10.12
N LYS A 77 -3.84 1.44 -9.03
CA LYS A 77 -3.72 2.89 -9.02
C LYS A 77 -2.54 3.30 -8.14
N GLY A 78 -1.79 4.29 -8.59
CA GLY A 78 -0.70 4.86 -7.81
C GLY A 78 -1.23 5.63 -6.61
N VAL A 79 -0.57 5.47 -5.48
CA VAL A 79 -0.91 6.13 -4.22
C VAL A 79 0.01 7.32 -3.99
N GLU A 80 1.31 7.06 -3.98
CA GLU A 80 2.32 8.10 -3.72
C GLU A 80 3.70 7.61 -4.12
N ALA A 81 4.60 8.54 -4.40
CA ALA A 81 6.01 8.24 -4.52
C ALA A 81 6.56 7.91 -3.13
N ILE A 82 7.56 7.06 -3.06
CA ILE A 82 8.21 6.71 -1.79
C ILE A 82 9.72 6.75 -1.97
N ASP A 83 10.39 7.41 -1.03
CA ASP A 83 11.85 7.55 -1.06
C ASP A 83 12.50 6.35 -0.35
N PRO A 84 13.54 5.75 -0.94
CA PRO A 84 14.26 4.66 -0.28
C PRO A 84 14.78 4.99 1.12
N GLU A 85 14.97 6.25 1.45
CA GLU A 85 15.39 6.65 2.80
C GLU A 85 14.44 6.17 3.88
N VAL A 86 13.15 5.98 3.56
CA VAL A 86 12.16 5.52 4.54
C VAL A 86 11.99 4.01 4.55
N PHE A 87 12.74 3.27 3.74
CA PHE A 87 12.63 1.80 3.72
C PHE A 87 13.13 1.17 5.03
N GLY A 88 13.94 1.88 5.80
CA GLY A 88 14.37 1.43 7.13
C GLY A 88 13.34 1.66 8.23
N LEU A 89 12.23 2.31 7.91
CA LEU A 89 11.14 2.55 8.85
C LEU A 89 10.02 1.53 8.64
N THR A 90 9.10 1.48 9.59
CA THR A 90 7.82 0.82 9.39
C THR A 90 6.96 1.77 8.58
N ASN A 91 6.44 1.31 7.44
CA ASN A 91 5.58 2.11 6.57
C ASN A 91 4.17 1.54 6.60
N GLU A 92 3.22 2.37 7.02
CA GLU A 92 1.86 1.96 7.26
C GLU A 92 0.92 2.62 6.26
N TYR A 93 0.03 1.81 5.66
CA TYR A 93 -0.98 2.29 4.72
C TYR A 93 -2.34 1.81 5.21
N TRP A 94 -3.17 2.72 5.64
CA TRP A 94 -4.52 2.40 6.10
C TRP A 94 -5.50 2.67 4.96
N LEU A 95 -6.08 1.59 4.44
CA LEU A 95 -7.02 1.60 3.34
C LEU A 95 -8.46 1.55 3.85
N SER A 96 -9.34 2.36 3.27
CA SER A 96 -10.77 2.17 3.39
C SER A 96 -11.43 2.30 2.03
N TYR A 97 -12.51 1.57 1.82
CA TYR A 97 -13.25 1.58 0.56
C TYR A 97 -14.65 1.03 0.78
N TYR A 98 -15.50 1.17 -0.23
CA TYR A 98 -16.87 0.68 -0.20
C TYR A 98 -17.12 -0.30 -1.33
N ILE A 99 -17.94 -1.32 -1.07
CA ILE A 99 -18.58 -2.17 -2.08
C ILE A 99 -20.04 -2.25 -1.70
N ASP A 100 -20.94 -1.83 -2.62
CA ASP A 100 -22.40 -1.88 -2.41
C ASP A 100 -22.81 -1.27 -1.07
N GLY A 101 -22.27 -0.12 -0.74
CA GLY A 101 -22.62 0.60 0.47
C GLY A 101 -22.00 0.05 1.76
N THR A 102 -21.26 -1.03 1.70
CA THR A 102 -20.58 -1.61 2.85
C THR A 102 -19.14 -1.12 2.89
N ILE A 103 -18.72 -0.62 4.05
CA ILE A 103 -17.35 -0.14 4.22
C ILE A 103 -16.41 -1.28 4.66
N TYR A 104 -15.22 -1.26 4.09
CA TYR A 104 -14.14 -2.17 4.42
C TYR A 104 -12.90 -1.35 4.77
N ASP A 105 -12.11 -1.81 5.72
CA ASP A 105 -10.83 -1.18 5.99
C ASP A 105 -9.77 -2.22 6.35
N LYS A 106 -8.53 -1.86 6.08
CA LYS A 106 -7.39 -2.72 6.39
C LYS A 106 -6.14 -1.87 6.48
N LYS A 107 -5.30 -2.21 7.46
CA LYS A 107 -3.99 -1.61 7.61
C LYS A 107 -2.94 -2.53 7.00
N PHE A 108 -2.19 -2.01 6.02
CA PHE A 108 -1.05 -2.71 5.41
C PHE A 108 0.23 -2.16 6.03
N ILE A 109 1.11 -3.05 6.43
CA ILE A 109 2.35 -2.64 7.08
C ILE A 109 3.54 -3.27 6.37
N PHE A 110 4.44 -2.41 5.85
CA PHE A 110 5.74 -2.83 5.38
C PHE A 110 6.72 -2.69 6.53
N LEU A 111 7.24 -3.83 6.98
CA LEU A 111 8.21 -3.84 8.08
C LEU A 111 9.55 -3.21 7.64
N PRO A 112 10.34 -2.72 8.61
CA PRO A 112 11.66 -2.20 8.29
C PRO A 112 12.49 -3.22 7.51
N GLU A 113 13.20 -2.75 6.49
CA GLU A 113 14.09 -3.58 5.66
C GLU A 113 13.37 -4.70 4.90
N SER A 114 12.07 -4.58 4.69
CA SER A 114 11.33 -5.56 3.88
C SER A 114 11.34 -5.22 2.38
N ILE A 115 11.62 -3.96 2.04
CA ILE A 115 11.70 -3.52 0.65
C ILE A 115 13.15 -3.64 0.21
N VAL A 116 13.52 -4.86 -0.12
CA VAL A 116 14.89 -5.25 -0.48
C VAL A 116 14.86 -6.14 -1.72
N ASP A 117 15.98 -6.24 -2.40
CA ASP A 117 16.09 -6.99 -3.66
C ASP A 117 15.60 -8.44 -3.54
N GLU A 118 15.89 -9.09 -2.42
CA GLU A 118 15.50 -10.49 -2.20
C GLU A 118 13.98 -10.68 -2.20
N ASN A 119 13.23 -9.63 -1.93
CA ASN A 119 11.77 -9.70 -1.85
C ASN A 119 11.07 -9.20 -3.11
N LEU A 120 11.82 -8.80 -4.12
CA LEU A 120 11.23 -8.31 -5.37
C LEU A 120 10.55 -9.43 -6.14
N ILE A 121 9.33 -9.17 -6.57
CA ILE A 121 8.56 -10.05 -7.45
C ILE A 121 7.99 -9.21 -8.58
N LYS A 122 7.47 -9.86 -9.60
CA LYS A 122 6.71 -9.17 -10.64
C LYS A 122 5.32 -8.90 -10.10
N ILE A 123 4.99 -7.64 -9.91
CA ILE A 123 3.70 -7.25 -9.33
C ILE A 123 2.57 -7.52 -10.33
N PRO A 124 1.52 -8.28 -9.94
CA PRO A 124 0.38 -8.54 -10.82
C PRO A 124 -0.23 -7.24 -11.35
N LEU A 125 -0.69 -7.27 -12.59
CA LEU A 125 -1.31 -6.17 -13.32
C LEU A 125 -0.34 -5.04 -13.65
N VAL A 126 0.48 -4.61 -12.71
CA VAL A 126 1.48 -3.55 -12.92
C VAL A 126 2.61 -4.03 -13.81
N ASN A 127 2.98 -5.30 -13.69
CA ASN A 127 4.02 -5.97 -14.47
C ASN A 127 5.41 -5.34 -14.35
N LYS A 128 5.73 -4.84 -13.16
CA LYS A 128 7.04 -4.30 -12.81
C LYS A 128 7.50 -4.93 -11.50
N ALA A 129 8.80 -4.87 -11.24
CA ALA A 129 9.37 -5.41 -10.01
C ALA A 129 8.90 -4.59 -8.80
N GLY A 130 8.63 -5.27 -7.70
CA GLY A 130 8.22 -4.61 -6.47
C GLY A 130 8.08 -5.58 -5.31
N VAL A 131 7.72 -5.04 -4.16
CA VAL A 131 7.41 -5.80 -2.95
C VAL A 131 5.94 -5.61 -2.64
N MET A 132 5.21 -6.71 -2.48
CA MET A 132 3.76 -6.66 -2.33
C MET A 132 3.33 -7.37 -1.05
N ILE A 133 2.35 -6.79 -0.37
CA ILE A 133 1.69 -7.42 0.79
C ILE A 133 0.18 -7.44 0.56
N LYS A 134 -0.46 -8.42 1.13
CA LYS A 134 -1.92 -8.57 1.07
C LYS A 134 -2.55 -8.46 2.43
#